data_890bb5778a6bdc691f562665d64cee88
#
_entry.id   890bb5778a6bdc691f562665d64cee88
#
_cell.length_a   1.000
_cell.length_b   1.000
_cell.length_c   1.000
_cell.angle_alpha   90.00
_cell.angle_beta   90.00
_cell.angle_gamma   90.00
#
_symmetry.space_group_name_H-M   'P 1'
#
loop_
_entity.id
_entity.type
_entity.pdbx_description
1 polymer ?
#
loop_
_entity_poly.entity_id
_entity_poly.type
_entity_poly.pdbx_seq_one_letter_code
_entity_poly.pdbx_strand_id
1 'polypeptide(L)'
;LLSRRQRQMCIETGYDFFEDLCTVTELKAISQRIVVAKMLSDDRVYSDIVKETGASTATISRVNRSLQFGCNGYEKIFERVEEKDK
;
A
#
# COMPACT_ATOMS: atom_id res chain seq x y z
N LEU A 1 17.49 18.70 7.89
CA LEU A 1 17.05 18.04 6.66
C LEU A 1 18.08 17.03 6.19
N LEU A 2 17.60 15.84 5.84
CA LEU A 2 18.47 14.78 5.36
C LEU A 2 18.92 15.06 3.92
N SER A 3 20.18 14.79 3.61
CA SER A 3 20.69 14.85 2.25
C SER A 3 20.02 13.74 1.41
N ARG A 4 20.13 13.82 0.09
CA ARG A 4 19.63 12.78 -0.81
C ARG A 4 20.20 11.40 -0.46
N ARG A 5 21.50 11.38 -0.16
CA ARG A 5 22.20 10.14 0.19
C ARG A 5 21.66 9.55 1.49
N GLN A 6 21.43 10.39 2.50
CA GLN A 6 20.90 9.93 3.79
C GLN A 6 19.47 9.44 3.65
N ARG A 7 18.63 10.11 2.84
CA ARG A 7 17.26 9.67 2.57
C ARG A 7 17.22 8.32 1.85
N GLN A 8 18.11 8.13 0.88
CA GLN A 8 18.18 6.87 0.15
C GLN A 8 18.62 5.73 1.07
N MET A 9 19.60 5.96 1.93
CA MET A 9 20.05 4.97 2.90
C MET A 9 18.94 4.60 3.88
N CYS A 10 18.14 5.57 4.32
CA CYS A 10 16.99 5.32 5.19
C CYS A 10 15.93 4.47 4.50
N ILE A 11 15.67 4.71 3.21
CA ILE A 11 14.72 3.94 2.42
C ILE A 11 15.20 2.50 2.26
N GLU A 12 16.45 2.30 1.89
CA GLU A 12 17.05 0.97 1.73
C GLU A 12 17.02 0.20 3.05
N THR A 13 17.37 0.85 4.14
CA THR A 13 17.31 0.25 5.48
C THR A 13 15.89 -0.15 5.84
N GLY A 14 14.90 0.68 5.46
CA GLY A 14 13.49 0.39 5.66
C GLY A 14 13.04 -0.86 4.92
N TYR A 15 13.43 -1.02 3.66
CA TYR A 15 13.14 -2.22 2.87
C TYR A 15 13.77 -3.46 3.48
N ASP A 16 15.04 -3.38 3.83
CA ASP A 16 15.76 -4.49 4.47
C ASP A 16 15.10 -4.88 5.79
N PHE A 17 14.70 -3.90 6.56
CA PHE A 17 14.01 -4.12 7.83
C PHE A 17 12.69 -4.85 7.62
N PHE A 18 11.90 -4.45 6.63
CA PHE A 18 10.63 -5.10 6.32
C PHE A 18 10.84 -6.53 5.84
N GLU A 19 11.87 -6.77 5.03
CA GLU A 19 12.19 -8.14 4.59
C GLU A 19 12.54 -9.04 5.77
N ASP A 20 13.29 -8.51 6.74
CA ASP A 20 13.66 -9.28 7.93
C ASP A 20 12.50 -9.45 8.89
N LEU A 21 11.65 -8.44 8.99
CA LEU A 21 10.53 -8.42 9.96
C LEU A 21 9.36 -9.30 9.52
N CYS A 22 9.07 -9.32 8.23
CA CYS A 22 7.87 -9.95 7.70
C CYS A 22 8.18 -11.28 7.02
N THR A 23 7.26 -12.24 7.15
CA THR A 23 7.28 -13.46 6.35
C THR A 23 6.83 -13.16 4.93
N VAL A 24 7.08 -14.07 4.00
CA VAL A 24 6.60 -13.94 2.61
C VAL A 24 5.07 -13.80 2.58
N THR A 25 4.37 -14.56 3.43
CA THR A 25 2.91 -14.49 3.54
C THR A 25 2.46 -13.12 4.00
N GLU A 26 3.14 -12.53 4.99
CA GLU A 26 2.82 -11.20 5.48
C GLU A 26 3.06 -10.12 4.42
N LEU A 27 4.16 -10.22 3.68
CA LEU A 27 4.47 -9.30 2.58
C LEU A 27 3.41 -9.37 1.48
N LYS A 28 2.94 -10.58 1.15
CA LYS A 28 1.86 -10.77 0.17
C LYS A 28 0.56 -10.13 0.66
N ALA A 29 0.25 -10.27 1.94
CA ALA A 29 -0.95 -9.67 2.53
C ALA A 29 -0.90 -8.14 2.48
N ILE A 30 0.25 -7.56 2.77
CA ILE A 30 0.47 -6.11 2.69
C ILE A 30 0.31 -5.64 1.24
N SER A 31 0.92 -6.34 0.29
CA SER A 31 0.82 -6.02 -1.13
C SER A 31 -0.62 -6.08 -1.62
N GLN A 32 -1.39 -7.08 -1.19
CA GLN A 32 -2.80 -7.21 -1.52
C GLN A 32 -3.60 -6.00 -1.02
N ARG A 33 -3.31 -5.53 0.21
CA ARG A 33 -3.97 -4.34 0.76
C ARG A 33 -3.70 -3.10 -0.06
N ILE A 34 -2.49 -2.93 -0.56
CA ILE A 34 -2.13 -1.80 -1.41
C ILE A 34 -2.93 -1.81 -2.71
N VAL A 35 -3.03 -2.99 -3.35
CA VAL A 35 -3.81 -3.14 -4.58
C VAL A 35 -5.29 -2.86 -4.33
N VAL A 36 -5.84 -3.40 -3.23
CA VAL A 36 -7.23 -3.15 -2.83
C VAL A 36 -7.47 -1.64 -2.63
N ALA A 37 -6.54 -0.96 -1.96
CA ALA A 37 -6.64 0.48 -1.73
C ALA A 37 -6.65 1.27 -3.04
N LYS A 38 -5.82 0.89 -4.00
CA LYS A 38 -5.78 1.55 -5.31
C LYS A 38 -7.09 1.36 -6.06
N MET A 39 -7.65 0.14 -6.04
CA MET A 39 -8.93 -0.15 -6.70
C MET A 39 -10.08 0.63 -6.03
N LEU A 40 -10.07 0.75 -4.71
CA LEU A 40 -11.06 1.56 -3.99
C LEU A 40 -10.93 3.06 -4.35
N SER A 41 -9.71 3.55 -4.50
CA SER A 41 -9.47 4.93 -4.94
C SER A 41 -9.97 5.19 -6.34
N ASP A 42 -10.02 4.17 -7.18
CA ASP A 42 -10.55 4.23 -8.55
C ASP A 42 -12.06 3.96 -8.60
N ASP A 43 -12.74 3.99 -7.45
CA ASP A 43 -14.20 3.78 -7.31
C ASP A 43 -14.69 2.42 -7.82
N ARG A 44 -13.85 1.39 -7.75
CA ARG A 44 -14.23 0.02 -8.11
C ARG A 44 -15.18 -0.54 -7.05
N VAL A 45 -16.14 -1.35 -7.48
CA VAL A 45 -17.08 -1.99 -6.56
C VAL A 45 -16.43 -3.20 -5.88
N TYR A 46 -16.90 -3.55 -4.67
CA TYR A 46 -16.33 -4.61 -3.85
C TYR A 46 -16.29 -5.96 -4.57
N SER A 47 -17.35 -6.30 -5.30
CA SER A 47 -17.40 -7.58 -6.02
C SER A 47 -16.28 -7.73 -7.05
N ASP A 48 -15.94 -6.66 -7.76
CA ASP A 48 -14.83 -6.65 -8.71
C ASP A 48 -13.48 -6.80 -8.00
N ILE A 49 -13.34 -6.13 -6.86
CA ILE A 49 -12.11 -6.19 -6.06
C ILE A 49 -11.89 -7.61 -5.54
N VAL A 50 -12.93 -8.26 -5.03
CA VAL A 50 -12.86 -9.65 -4.57
C VAL A 50 -12.42 -10.57 -5.72
N LYS A 51 -13.00 -10.38 -6.91
CA LYS A 51 -12.66 -11.19 -8.09
C LYS A 51 -11.20 -11.06 -8.50
N GLU A 52 -10.71 -9.83 -8.54
CA GLU A 52 -9.36 -9.55 -9.07
C GLU A 52 -8.26 -9.82 -8.06
N THR A 53 -8.49 -9.55 -6.77
CA THR A 53 -7.45 -9.63 -5.75
C THR A 53 -7.55 -10.89 -4.88
N GLY A 54 -8.71 -11.52 -4.82
CA GLY A 54 -8.96 -12.61 -3.89
C GLY A 54 -9.09 -12.19 -2.44
N ALA A 55 -9.11 -10.89 -2.16
CA ALA A 55 -9.27 -10.37 -0.80
C ALA A 55 -10.68 -10.62 -0.29
N SER A 56 -10.83 -10.86 1.01
CA SER A 56 -12.14 -11.00 1.64
C SER A 56 -12.81 -9.63 1.77
N THR A 57 -14.14 -9.62 1.88
CA THR A 57 -14.89 -8.38 2.08
C THR A 57 -14.47 -7.68 3.38
N ALA A 58 -14.09 -8.46 4.40
CA ALA A 58 -13.59 -7.90 5.66
C ALA A 58 -12.28 -7.13 5.44
N THR A 59 -11.37 -7.66 4.63
CA THR A 59 -10.12 -6.98 4.29
C THR A 59 -10.39 -5.69 3.52
N ILE A 60 -11.30 -5.73 2.54
CA ILE A 60 -11.67 -4.57 1.73
C ILE A 60 -12.28 -3.48 2.62
N SER A 61 -13.17 -3.85 3.53
CA SER A 61 -13.79 -2.91 4.47
C SER A 61 -12.74 -2.25 5.37
N ARG A 62 -11.77 -3.02 5.85
CA ARG A 62 -10.68 -2.52 6.70
C ARG A 62 -9.81 -1.51 5.93
N VAL A 63 -9.45 -1.82 4.69
CA VAL A 63 -8.67 -0.92 3.85
C VAL A 63 -9.44 0.35 3.55
N ASN A 64 -10.72 0.24 3.22
CA ASN A 64 -11.58 1.40 2.96
C ASN A 64 -11.65 2.31 4.19
N ARG A 65 -11.76 1.74 5.38
CA ARG A 65 -11.76 2.50 6.62
C ARG A 65 -10.45 3.27 6.80
N SER A 66 -9.32 2.64 6.50
CA SER A 66 -8.01 3.29 6.57
C SER A 66 -7.88 4.42 5.57
N LEU A 67 -8.44 4.27 4.37
CA LEU A 67 -8.45 5.33 3.36
C LEU A 67 -9.25 6.56 3.83
N GLN A 68 -10.39 6.33 4.47
CA GLN A 68 -11.29 7.41 4.89
C GLN A 68 -10.85 8.09 6.19
N PHE A 69 -10.34 7.32 7.15
CA PHE A 69 -10.09 7.80 8.51
C PHE A 69 -8.64 7.66 8.96
N GLY A 70 -7.75 7.21 8.10
CA GLY A 70 -6.34 7.05 8.40
C GLY A 70 -5.52 8.33 8.22
N CYS A 71 -4.22 8.17 8.15
CA CYS A 71 -3.27 9.27 8.05
C CYS A 71 -2.96 9.71 6.62
N ASN A 72 -3.78 9.33 5.66
CA ASN A 72 -3.60 9.61 4.23
C ASN A 72 -2.32 9.03 3.63
N GLY A 73 -1.77 7.98 4.25
CA GLY A 73 -0.56 7.33 3.77
C GLY A 73 -0.71 6.74 2.38
N TYR A 74 -1.86 6.13 2.09
CA TYR A 74 -2.16 5.55 0.77
C TYR A 74 -2.15 6.63 -0.32
N GLU A 75 -2.82 7.74 -0.08
CA GLU A 75 -2.89 8.84 -1.04
C GLU A 75 -1.50 9.40 -1.34
N LYS A 76 -0.68 9.60 -0.33
CA LYS A 76 0.70 10.09 -0.47
C LYS A 76 1.54 9.15 -1.32
N ILE A 77 1.42 7.85 -1.11
CA ILE A 77 2.14 6.84 -1.87
C ILE A 77 1.68 6.82 -3.32
N PHE A 78 0.37 6.86 -3.55
CA PHE A 78 -0.19 6.84 -4.91
C PHE A 78 0.23 8.08 -5.70
N GLU A 79 0.23 9.24 -5.10
CA GLU A 79 0.71 10.47 -5.72
C GLU A 79 2.16 10.35 -6.15
N ARG A 80 3.01 9.82 -5.29
CA ARG A 80 4.44 9.65 -5.59
C ARG A 80 4.69 8.64 -6.71
N VAL A 81 3.92 7.56 -6.75
CA VAL A 81 4.02 6.56 -7.80
C VAL A 81 3.59 7.15 -9.13
N GLU A 82 2.49 7.91 -9.17
CA GLU A 82 2.02 8.58 -10.37
C GLU A 82 3.02 9.60 -10.88
N GLU A 83 3.68 10.37 -10.00
CA GLU A 83 4.72 11.32 -10.37
C GLU A 83 5.91 10.61 -11.04
N LYS A 84 6.28 9.44 -10.57
CA LYS A 84 7.38 8.65 -11.15
C LYS A 84 7.05 8.09 -12.54
N ASP A 85 5.78 7.77 -12.77
CA ASP A 85 5.32 7.21 -14.04
C ASP A 85 5.15 8.28 -15.13
N LYS A 86 5.25 9.52 -14.76
CA LYS A 86 5.29 10.64 -15.69
C LYS A 86 6.74 10.99 -16.04
#